data_a8aff2a8f5ffb37452d3eeb42ba80110
#
_entry.id   a8aff2a8f5ffb37452d3eeb42ba80110
#
_cell.length_a   1.000
_cell.length_b   1.000
_cell.length_c   1.000
_cell.angle_alpha   90.00
_cell.angle_beta   90.00
_cell.angle_gamma   90.00
#
_symmetry.space_group_name_H-M   'P 1'
#
loop_
_entity.id
_entity.type
_entity.pdbx_description
1 polymer ?
#
loop_
_entity_poly.entity_id
_entity_poly.type
_entity_poly.pdbx_seq_one_letter_code
_entity_poly.pdbx_strand_id
1 'polypeptide(L)'
;VVEKGSFDVYVHKSGALQPGPDGMGEKVSHIEAGGSFGELALMYGAPRAATVVSAEPQCTLWALDRVTFRRILMESTFTRRRMYEGFLEEVPLLSSLTPYERSKIADALESQKFPPGHTIIKEGDPGDSFYLLESGEAVAYRDGNDAPVKHYKKGDFFGELALLNDAPRAASVVSKTEVKVARLGKKAFSRLLGPVEGIMRRTQYVGVPTSGERAGSV
;
A
#
# COMPACT_ATOMS: atom_id res chain seq x y z
N VAL A 1 19.78 0.28 -14.47
CA VAL A 1 20.07 0.88 -13.15
C VAL A 1 21.47 1.44 -13.17
N VAL A 2 21.66 2.65 -12.69
CA VAL A 2 22.97 3.32 -12.62
C VAL A 2 23.75 2.78 -11.42
N GLU A 3 24.90 2.16 -11.67
CA GLU A 3 25.80 1.71 -10.60
C GLU A 3 26.78 2.84 -10.24
N LYS A 4 27.35 3.50 -11.25
CA LYS A 4 28.34 4.56 -11.07
C LYS A 4 28.19 5.62 -12.17
N GLY A 5 28.47 6.88 -11.81
CA GLY A 5 28.33 8.04 -12.69
C GLY A 5 26.91 8.59 -12.74
N SER A 6 26.68 9.50 -13.67
CA SER A 6 25.41 10.19 -13.82
C SER A 6 25.00 10.30 -15.29
N PHE A 7 23.69 10.52 -15.54
CA PHE A 7 23.08 10.54 -16.86
C PHE A 7 22.10 11.69 -16.99
N ASP A 8 22.10 12.35 -18.13
CA ASP A 8 21.15 13.38 -18.52
C ASP A 8 20.07 12.80 -19.43
N VAL A 9 18.82 13.17 -19.18
CA VAL A 9 17.65 12.72 -19.95
C VAL A 9 17.12 13.86 -20.80
N TYR A 10 16.97 13.61 -22.10
CA TYR A 10 16.49 14.58 -23.08
C TYR A 10 15.23 14.08 -23.75
N VAL A 11 14.26 14.98 -23.96
CA VAL A 11 12.99 14.69 -24.65
C VAL A 11 12.78 15.69 -25.78
N HIS A 12 12.44 15.20 -26.95
CA HIS A 12 12.11 16.03 -28.10
C HIS A 12 10.62 16.43 -28.07
N LYS A 13 10.31 17.73 -28.26
CA LYS A 13 8.93 18.27 -28.19
C LYS A 13 7.96 17.65 -29.20
N SER A 14 8.45 17.10 -30.32
CA SER A 14 7.64 16.46 -31.36
C SER A 14 7.42 14.95 -31.12
N GLY A 15 8.00 14.36 -30.07
CA GLY A 15 7.92 12.92 -29.83
C GLY A 15 8.66 12.04 -30.85
N ALA A 16 9.30 12.64 -31.87
CA ALA A 16 10.04 11.92 -32.90
C ALA A 16 11.55 12.00 -32.63
N LEU A 17 12.21 10.85 -32.61
CA LEU A 17 13.67 10.72 -32.66
C LEU A 17 14.12 11.13 -34.05
N GLN A 18 14.56 12.38 -34.24
CA GLN A 18 15.27 12.79 -35.43
C GLN A 18 16.78 12.67 -35.22
N PRO A 19 17.52 11.90 -36.02
CA PRO A 19 18.95 11.81 -35.91
C PRO A 19 19.60 13.11 -36.44
N GLY A 20 20.31 13.80 -35.55
CA GLY A 20 21.11 14.99 -35.89
C GLY A 20 21.83 15.51 -34.65
N PRO A 21 22.93 16.25 -34.79
CA PRO A 21 23.67 16.79 -33.65
C PRO A 21 22.87 17.72 -32.76
N ASP A 22 21.74 18.28 -33.26
CA ASP A 22 20.79 19.08 -32.48
C ASP A 22 19.52 18.30 -32.08
N GLY A 23 19.48 16.97 -32.31
CA GLY A 23 18.28 16.14 -32.25
C GLY A 23 17.96 15.57 -30.86
N MET A 24 18.68 15.91 -29.79
CA MET A 24 18.41 15.33 -28.46
C MET A 24 17.21 15.95 -27.76
N GLY A 25 16.77 17.13 -28.13
CA GLY A 25 15.68 17.85 -27.48
C GLY A 25 16.11 18.58 -26.20
N GLU A 26 15.17 18.82 -25.31
CA GLU A 26 15.37 19.56 -24.07
C GLU A 26 15.77 18.63 -22.93
N LYS A 27 16.74 19.00 -22.11
CA LYS A 27 17.09 18.26 -20.88
C LYS A 27 15.96 18.37 -19.88
N VAL A 28 15.37 17.22 -19.53
CA VAL A 28 14.21 17.15 -18.63
C VAL A 28 14.53 16.55 -17.27
N SER A 29 15.63 15.81 -17.14
CA SER A 29 16.00 15.16 -15.89
C SER A 29 17.49 14.84 -15.83
N HIS A 30 17.97 14.59 -14.62
CA HIS A 30 19.30 14.09 -14.31
C HIS A 30 19.17 12.88 -13.38
N ILE A 31 19.96 11.82 -13.64
CA ILE A 31 19.89 10.54 -12.93
C ILE A 31 21.27 10.21 -12.38
N GLU A 32 21.37 10.01 -11.09
CA GLU A 32 22.59 9.65 -10.37
C GLU A 32 22.66 8.15 -10.04
N ALA A 33 23.73 7.73 -9.40
CA ALA A 33 23.92 6.35 -8.93
C ALA A 33 22.73 5.90 -8.05
N GLY A 34 22.25 4.69 -8.27
CA GLY A 34 21.03 4.12 -7.67
C GLY A 34 19.74 4.42 -8.44
N GLY A 35 19.75 5.40 -9.36
CA GLY A 35 18.62 5.68 -10.23
C GLY A 35 18.45 4.66 -11.35
N SER A 36 17.32 4.72 -12.07
CA SER A 36 17.02 3.83 -13.19
C SER A 36 16.32 4.57 -14.32
N PHE A 37 16.44 4.04 -15.54
CA PHE A 37 15.78 4.58 -16.73
C PHE A 37 15.47 3.50 -17.76
N GLY A 38 14.53 3.80 -18.67
CA GLY A 38 14.17 2.94 -19.79
C GLY A 38 13.14 1.86 -19.47
N GLU A 39 12.56 1.82 -18.25
CA GLU A 39 11.54 0.89 -17.79
C GLU A 39 10.22 1.05 -18.56
N LEU A 40 9.84 2.27 -18.94
CA LEU A 40 8.56 2.56 -19.59
C LEU A 40 8.39 1.77 -20.90
N ALA A 41 9.44 1.69 -21.72
CA ALA A 41 9.42 0.92 -22.95
C ALA A 41 9.29 -0.60 -22.72
N LEU A 42 9.79 -1.09 -21.58
CA LEU A 42 9.66 -2.49 -21.19
C LEU A 42 8.25 -2.81 -20.68
N MET A 43 7.67 -1.92 -19.88
CA MET A 43 6.32 -2.08 -19.29
C MET A 43 5.23 -2.00 -20.36
N TYR A 44 5.27 -0.96 -21.17
CA TYR A 44 4.18 -0.66 -22.12
C TYR A 44 4.39 -1.18 -23.54
N GLY A 45 5.57 -1.78 -23.83
CA GLY A 45 5.88 -2.23 -25.19
C GLY A 45 6.04 -1.08 -26.19
N ALA A 46 6.23 0.14 -25.71
CA ALA A 46 6.35 1.36 -26.49
C ALA A 46 7.80 1.63 -26.96
N PRO A 47 8.01 2.47 -27.96
CA PRO A 47 9.32 3.03 -28.28
C PRO A 47 9.93 3.77 -27.08
N ARG A 48 11.25 4.01 -27.12
CA ARG A 48 11.91 4.83 -26.10
C ARG A 48 11.34 6.26 -26.12
N ALA A 49 10.96 6.78 -24.95
CA ALA A 49 10.34 8.09 -24.79
C ALA A 49 11.36 9.23 -24.68
N ALA A 50 12.62 8.90 -24.43
CA ALA A 50 13.69 9.88 -24.18
C ALA A 50 15.04 9.36 -24.68
N THR A 51 15.97 10.29 -24.93
CA THR A 51 17.40 10.03 -25.13
C THR A 51 18.12 10.19 -23.80
N VAL A 52 18.94 9.21 -23.42
CA VAL A 52 19.71 9.25 -22.17
C VAL A 52 21.20 9.24 -22.53
N VAL A 53 21.93 10.22 -22.02
CA VAL A 53 23.35 10.44 -22.32
C VAL A 53 24.16 10.46 -21.04
N SER A 54 25.32 9.80 -21.01
CA SER A 54 26.24 9.89 -19.87
C SER A 54 26.70 11.33 -19.68
N ALA A 55 26.64 11.83 -18.47
CA ALA A 55 27.12 13.17 -18.11
C ALA A 55 28.61 13.15 -17.70
N GLU A 56 29.20 11.96 -17.53
CA GLU A 56 30.57 11.73 -17.11
C GLU A 56 31.30 10.82 -18.10
N PRO A 57 32.66 10.90 -18.18
CA PRO A 57 33.44 10.07 -19.09
C PRO A 57 33.40 8.58 -18.84
N GLN A 58 33.14 8.18 -17.58
CA GLN A 58 33.06 6.77 -17.16
C GLN A 58 31.82 6.55 -16.33
N CYS A 59 30.86 5.80 -16.88
CA CYS A 59 29.63 5.39 -16.21
C CYS A 59 29.47 3.88 -16.27
N THR A 60 28.90 3.29 -15.25
CA THR A 60 28.58 1.86 -15.16
C THR A 60 27.09 1.66 -15.00
N LEU A 61 26.51 0.77 -15.80
CA LEU A 61 25.09 0.44 -15.80
C LEU A 61 24.86 -1.06 -15.63
N TRP A 62 23.87 -1.41 -14.84
CA TRP A 62 23.25 -2.71 -14.91
C TRP A 62 22.11 -2.69 -15.92
N ALA A 63 22.21 -3.52 -16.95
CA ALA A 63 21.18 -3.68 -17.98
C ALA A 63 20.31 -4.90 -17.66
N LEU A 64 19.00 -4.75 -17.83
CA LEU A 64 18.03 -5.83 -17.71
C LEU A 64 17.21 -5.91 -18.99
N ASP A 65 17.14 -7.08 -19.60
CA ASP A 65 16.35 -7.30 -20.82
C ASP A 65 14.85 -7.37 -20.51
N ARG A 66 14.03 -7.22 -21.57
CA ARG A 66 12.56 -7.16 -21.45
C ARG A 66 11.97 -8.44 -20.86
N VAL A 67 12.46 -9.61 -21.24
CA VAL A 67 11.90 -10.90 -20.79
C VAL A 67 12.15 -11.07 -19.30
N THR A 68 13.39 -10.84 -18.87
CA THR A 68 13.81 -10.91 -17.47
C THR A 68 13.09 -9.86 -16.61
N PHE A 69 12.99 -8.60 -17.10
CA PHE A 69 12.27 -7.53 -16.39
C PHE A 69 10.80 -7.89 -16.18
N ARG A 70 10.11 -8.35 -17.23
CA ARG A 70 8.71 -8.78 -17.12
C ARG A 70 8.54 -9.98 -16.20
N ARG A 71 9.43 -10.96 -16.28
CA ARG A 71 9.39 -12.15 -15.42
C ARG A 71 9.54 -11.76 -13.95
N ILE A 72 10.52 -10.92 -13.60
CA ILE A 72 10.73 -10.47 -12.21
C ILE A 72 9.50 -9.72 -11.69
N LEU A 73 8.90 -8.81 -12.47
CA LEU A 73 7.71 -8.06 -12.06
C LEU A 73 6.50 -8.98 -11.90
N MET A 74 6.30 -9.92 -12.82
CA MET A 74 5.20 -10.89 -12.73
C MET A 74 5.37 -11.84 -11.54
N GLU A 75 6.58 -12.36 -11.32
CA GLU A 75 6.88 -13.24 -10.19
C GLU A 75 6.67 -12.51 -8.84
N SER A 76 7.13 -11.28 -8.71
CA SER A 76 6.94 -10.50 -7.47
C SER A 76 5.47 -10.19 -7.20
N THR A 77 4.71 -9.81 -8.23
CA THR A 77 3.28 -9.53 -8.12
C THR A 77 2.50 -10.80 -7.81
N PHE A 78 2.82 -11.90 -8.48
CA PHE A 78 2.16 -13.19 -8.28
C PHE A 78 2.46 -13.78 -6.90
N THR A 79 3.72 -13.71 -6.45
CA THR A 79 4.13 -14.14 -5.11
C THR A 79 3.43 -13.32 -4.03
N ARG A 80 3.37 -12.00 -4.19
CA ARG A 80 2.63 -11.12 -3.26
C ARG A 80 1.15 -11.47 -3.22
N ARG A 81 0.51 -11.64 -4.37
CA ARG A 81 -0.91 -12.04 -4.46
C ARG A 81 -1.15 -13.35 -3.73
N ARG A 82 -0.38 -14.40 -4.01
CA ARG A 82 -0.52 -15.71 -3.33
C ARG A 82 -0.35 -15.61 -1.83
N MET A 83 0.65 -14.84 -1.38
CA MET A 83 0.87 -14.62 0.05
C MET A 83 -0.36 -13.98 0.71
N TYR A 84 -0.95 -12.96 0.08
CA TYR A 84 -2.14 -12.31 0.62
C TYR A 84 -3.39 -13.19 0.48
N GLU A 85 -3.58 -13.91 -0.60
CA GLU A 85 -4.70 -14.86 -0.74
C GLU A 85 -4.68 -15.89 0.40
N GLY A 86 -3.52 -16.51 0.67
CA GLY A 86 -3.37 -17.45 1.78
C GLY A 86 -3.62 -16.81 3.14
N PHE A 87 -3.10 -15.60 3.38
CA PHE A 87 -3.37 -14.85 4.62
C PHE A 87 -4.86 -14.52 4.76
N LEU A 88 -5.52 -14.05 3.70
CA LEU A 88 -6.94 -13.68 3.73
C LEU A 88 -7.87 -14.89 3.96
N GLU A 89 -7.46 -16.11 3.57
CA GLU A 89 -8.18 -17.33 3.89
C GLU A 89 -8.17 -17.65 5.41
N GLU A 90 -7.08 -17.29 6.09
CA GLU A 90 -6.95 -17.48 7.54
C GLU A 90 -7.74 -16.45 8.35
N VAL A 91 -8.21 -15.34 7.74
CA VAL A 91 -8.94 -14.28 8.41
C VAL A 91 -10.43 -14.64 8.51
N PRO A 92 -10.98 -14.89 9.73
CA PRO A 92 -12.36 -15.35 9.90
C PRO A 92 -13.40 -14.42 9.28
N LEU A 93 -13.15 -13.10 9.33
CA LEU A 93 -14.02 -12.08 8.74
C LEU A 93 -14.24 -12.30 7.23
N LEU A 94 -13.22 -12.81 6.52
CA LEU A 94 -13.19 -12.92 5.07
C LEU A 94 -13.53 -14.33 4.57
N SER A 95 -13.85 -15.25 5.47
CA SER A 95 -14.17 -16.64 5.14
C SER A 95 -15.42 -16.78 4.26
N SER A 96 -16.36 -15.83 4.35
CA SER A 96 -17.58 -15.81 3.53
C SER A 96 -17.37 -15.30 2.10
N LEU A 97 -16.21 -14.72 1.81
CA LEU A 97 -15.90 -14.21 0.48
C LEU A 97 -15.47 -15.33 -0.47
N THR A 98 -15.85 -15.18 -1.73
CA THR A 98 -15.39 -16.07 -2.80
C THR A 98 -13.89 -15.90 -3.06
N PRO A 99 -13.20 -16.88 -3.64
CA PRO A 99 -11.79 -16.74 -4.04
C PRO A 99 -11.54 -15.52 -4.94
N TYR A 100 -12.49 -15.22 -5.82
CA TYR A 100 -12.39 -14.04 -6.70
C TYR A 100 -12.43 -12.71 -5.92
N GLU A 101 -13.31 -12.57 -4.95
CA GLU A 101 -13.40 -11.39 -4.09
C GLU A 101 -12.13 -11.23 -3.25
N ARG A 102 -11.61 -12.33 -2.65
CA ARG A 102 -10.35 -12.32 -1.92
C ARG A 102 -9.16 -11.91 -2.78
N SER A 103 -9.10 -12.38 -4.04
CA SER A 103 -8.01 -11.97 -4.96
C SER A 103 -8.04 -10.47 -5.26
N LYS A 104 -9.22 -9.86 -5.37
CA LYS A 104 -9.36 -8.40 -5.56
C LYS A 104 -8.92 -7.61 -4.33
N ILE A 105 -9.19 -8.14 -3.13
CA ILE A 105 -8.69 -7.54 -1.89
C ILE A 105 -7.17 -7.67 -1.83
N ALA A 106 -6.61 -8.85 -2.11
CA ALA A 106 -5.16 -9.09 -2.13
C ALA A 106 -4.41 -8.13 -3.05
N ASP A 107 -4.98 -7.81 -4.23
CA ASP A 107 -4.40 -6.85 -5.17
C ASP A 107 -4.40 -5.41 -4.66
N ALA A 108 -5.35 -5.05 -3.79
CA ALA A 108 -5.52 -3.71 -3.25
C ALA A 108 -4.81 -3.47 -1.90
N LEU A 109 -4.30 -4.53 -1.27
CA LEU A 109 -3.60 -4.44 0.01
C LEU A 109 -2.19 -3.86 -0.16
N GLU A 110 -1.82 -2.99 0.77
CA GLU A 110 -0.49 -2.40 0.91
C GLU A 110 0.14 -2.86 2.23
N SER A 111 1.34 -3.46 2.16
CA SER A 111 2.07 -3.87 3.37
C SER A 111 2.76 -2.69 4.04
N GLN A 112 2.59 -2.57 5.36
CA GLN A 112 3.29 -1.59 6.20
C GLN A 112 3.86 -2.27 7.43
N LYS A 113 5.03 -1.81 7.89
CA LYS A 113 5.67 -2.27 9.12
C LYS A 113 5.82 -1.12 10.10
N PHE A 114 5.62 -1.42 11.38
CA PHE A 114 5.77 -0.46 12.45
C PHE A 114 6.62 -1.06 13.57
N PRO A 115 7.56 -0.29 14.14
CA PRO A 115 8.34 -0.73 15.29
C PRO A 115 7.46 -0.80 16.57
N PRO A 116 7.92 -1.46 17.64
CA PRO A 116 7.24 -1.46 18.92
C PRO A 116 7.00 -0.04 19.44
N GLY A 117 5.83 0.20 20.05
CA GLY A 117 5.46 1.50 20.62
C GLY A 117 4.97 2.54 19.61
N HIS A 118 4.86 2.20 18.32
CA HIS A 118 4.40 3.14 17.30
C HIS A 118 2.88 3.28 17.31
N THR A 119 2.38 4.53 17.26
CA THR A 119 0.94 4.79 17.11
C THR A 119 0.54 4.65 15.65
N ILE A 120 -0.16 3.57 15.32
CA ILE A 120 -0.63 3.26 13.96
C ILE A 120 -1.89 4.09 13.62
N ILE A 121 -2.79 4.21 14.58
CA ILE A 121 -4.00 5.03 14.53
C ILE A 121 -4.04 5.90 15.77
N LYS A 122 -4.40 7.18 15.62
CA LYS A 122 -4.64 8.09 16.72
C LYS A 122 -6.13 8.38 16.85
N GLU A 123 -6.68 8.33 18.06
CA GLU A 123 -8.07 8.69 18.36
C GLU A 123 -8.38 10.12 17.89
N GLY A 124 -9.55 10.33 17.31
CA GLY A 124 -9.98 11.62 16.80
C GLY A 124 -9.51 11.96 15.37
N ASP A 125 -8.48 11.28 14.84
CA ASP A 125 -8.01 11.52 13.48
C ASP A 125 -9.05 11.07 12.43
N PRO A 126 -9.03 11.66 11.22
CA PRO A 126 -9.86 11.17 10.11
C PRO A 126 -9.54 9.73 9.75
N GLY A 127 -10.58 8.91 9.53
CA GLY A 127 -10.43 7.52 9.10
C GLY A 127 -10.31 7.39 7.58
N ASP A 128 -9.13 7.02 7.08
CA ASP A 128 -8.87 6.84 5.66
C ASP A 128 -8.50 5.41 5.26
N SER A 129 -8.28 4.53 6.23
CA SER A 129 -7.74 3.19 6.02
C SER A 129 -8.27 2.18 7.03
N PHE A 130 -8.34 0.94 6.56
CA PHE A 130 -8.59 -0.28 7.30
C PHE A 130 -7.30 -1.11 7.35
N TYR A 131 -7.07 -1.83 8.42
CA TYR A 131 -5.87 -2.60 8.66
C TYR A 131 -6.19 -4.04 9.08
N LEU A 132 -5.48 -4.99 8.47
CA LEU A 132 -5.42 -6.39 8.88
C LEU A 132 -4.05 -6.66 9.49
N LEU A 133 -3.99 -7.27 10.67
CA LEU A 133 -2.73 -7.57 11.35
C LEU A 133 -2.12 -8.88 10.80
N GLU A 134 -1.04 -8.77 10.02
CA GLU A 134 -0.33 -9.92 9.43
C GLU A 134 0.57 -10.62 10.45
N SER A 135 1.23 -9.85 11.33
CA SER A 135 2.08 -10.38 12.39
C SER A 135 2.32 -9.35 13.50
N GLY A 136 2.72 -9.83 14.67
CA GLY A 136 2.94 -9.03 15.86
C GLY A 136 1.66 -8.83 16.68
N GLU A 137 1.74 -7.91 17.64
CA GLU A 137 0.65 -7.56 18.55
C GLU A 137 0.45 -6.05 18.60
N ALA A 138 -0.81 -5.62 18.65
CA ALA A 138 -1.18 -4.22 18.84
C ALA A 138 -2.29 -4.10 19.88
N VAL A 139 -2.46 -2.91 20.44
CA VAL A 139 -3.43 -2.64 21.51
C VAL A 139 -4.15 -1.34 21.24
N ALA A 140 -5.47 -1.34 21.44
CA ALA A 140 -6.26 -0.12 21.36
C ALA A 140 -6.45 0.51 22.74
N TYR A 141 -6.33 1.84 22.78
CA TYR A 141 -6.59 2.68 23.94
C TYR A 141 -7.57 3.78 23.57
N ARG A 142 -8.34 4.24 24.56
CA ARG A 142 -9.15 5.45 24.43
C ARG A 142 -8.59 6.56 25.31
N ASP A 143 -8.69 7.78 24.83
CA ASP A 143 -8.27 8.96 25.59
C ASP A 143 -8.95 9.01 26.96
N GLY A 144 -8.14 9.27 28.00
CA GLY A 144 -8.60 9.29 29.38
C GLY A 144 -8.75 7.91 30.04
N ASN A 145 -8.35 6.82 29.36
CA ASN A 145 -8.37 5.48 29.93
C ASN A 145 -7.00 4.78 29.70
N ASP A 146 -6.30 4.49 30.79
CA ASP A 146 -5.01 3.78 30.73
C ASP A 146 -5.17 2.28 30.46
N ALA A 147 -6.38 1.73 30.65
CA ALA A 147 -6.67 0.34 30.37
C ALA A 147 -6.93 0.13 28.85
N PRO A 148 -6.33 -0.93 28.25
CA PRO A 148 -6.57 -1.25 26.87
C PRO A 148 -8.02 -1.69 26.64
N VAL A 149 -8.66 -1.14 25.61
CA VAL A 149 -10.04 -1.52 25.21
C VAL A 149 -10.06 -2.77 24.34
N LYS A 150 -8.96 -3.08 23.64
CA LYS A 150 -8.83 -4.29 22.81
C LYS A 150 -7.36 -4.64 22.56
N HIS A 151 -7.08 -5.95 22.54
CA HIS A 151 -5.84 -6.53 22.05
C HIS A 151 -6.04 -7.11 20.67
N TYR A 152 -5.05 -6.92 19.80
CA TYR A 152 -5.03 -7.44 18.42
C TYR A 152 -3.84 -8.36 18.23
N LYS A 153 -4.09 -9.48 17.56
CA LYS A 153 -3.12 -10.50 17.15
C LYS A 153 -3.24 -10.82 15.65
N LYS A 154 -2.35 -11.63 15.10
CA LYS A 154 -2.43 -12.08 13.71
C LYS A 154 -3.85 -12.53 13.33
N GLY A 155 -4.35 -12.02 12.20
CA GLY A 155 -5.69 -12.28 11.67
C GLY A 155 -6.77 -11.31 12.16
N ASP A 156 -6.49 -10.50 13.17
CA ASP A 156 -7.41 -9.46 13.62
C ASP A 156 -7.35 -8.23 12.70
N PHE A 157 -8.37 -7.39 12.81
CA PHE A 157 -8.50 -6.16 12.03
C PHE A 157 -8.87 -4.97 12.91
N PHE A 158 -8.56 -3.78 12.43
CA PHE A 158 -8.90 -2.53 13.12
C PHE A 158 -9.00 -1.34 12.15
N GLY A 159 -9.63 -0.26 12.64
CA GLY A 159 -9.81 0.98 11.89
C GLY A 159 -11.06 1.00 11.01
N GLU A 160 -11.87 -0.06 11.01
CA GLU A 160 -13.10 -0.18 10.25
C GLU A 160 -14.21 0.76 10.72
N LEU A 161 -14.29 1.05 12.04
CA LEU A 161 -15.38 1.85 12.62
C LEU A 161 -15.48 3.25 12.01
N ALA A 162 -14.33 3.89 11.80
CA ALA A 162 -14.28 5.20 11.18
C ALA A 162 -14.76 5.17 9.72
N LEU A 163 -14.51 4.08 9.00
CA LEU A 163 -14.94 3.91 7.61
C LEU A 163 -16.41 3.54 7.49
N LEU A 164 -16.88 2.66 8.38
CA LEU A 164 -18.29 2.20 8.41
C LEU A 164 -19.27 3.29 8.82
N ASN A 165 -18.84 4.16 9.74
CA ASN A 165 -19.70 5.19 10.33
C ASN A 165 -19.43 6.59 9.79
N ASP A 166 -18.47 6.73 8.88
CA ASP A 166 -17.96 8.03 8.38
C ASP A 166 -17.64 9.00 9.52
N ALA A 167 -16.92 8.50 10.52
CA ALA A 167 -16.62 9.17 11.79
C ALA A 167 -15.10 9.24 12.02
N PRO A 168 -14.62 10.08 12.93
CA PRO A 168 -13.24 10.05 13.41
C PRO A 168 -12.87 8.71 14.03
N ARG A 169 -11.56 8.44 14.16
CA ARG A 169 -11.04 7.24 14.82
C ARG A 169 -11.54 7.13 16.26
N ALA A 170 -12.14 6.02 16.61
CA ALA A 170 -12.79 5.79 17.92
C ALA A 170 -11.80 5.44 19.04
N ALA A 171 -10.56 5.13 18.70
CA ALA A 171 -9.50 4.78 19.64
C ALA A 171 -8.14 4.91 18.97
N SER A 172 -7.09 5.07 19.77
CA SER A 172 -5.70 4.97 19.35
C SER A 172 -5.25 3.52 19.32
N VAL A 173 -4.55 3.09 18.26
CA VAL A 173 -3.98 1.73 18.15
C VAL A 173 -2.47 1.84 18.13
N VAL A 174 -1.82 1.17 19.06
CA VAL A 174 -0.37 1.19 19.28
C VAL A 174 0.21 -0.21 19.11
N SER A 175 1.31 -0.34 18.39
CA SER A 175 2.06 -1.59 18.25
C SER A 175 2.73 -1.97 19.58
N LYS A 176 2.52 -3.19 20.05
CA LYS A 176 3.17 -3.73 21.26
C LYS A 176 4.53 -4.36 20.95
N THR A 177 4.60 -5.02 19.80
CA THR A 177 5.82 -5.61 19.23
C THR A 177 6.12 -4.94 17.89
N GLU A 178 7.13 -5.39 17.15
CA GLU A 178 7.18 -5.10 15.72
C GLU A 178 5.94 -5.70 15.07
N VAL A 179 5.19 -4.89 14.35
CA VAL A 179 3.98 -5.33 13.65
C VAL A 179 4.11 -5.16 12.14
N LYS A 180 3.50 -6.09 11.43
CA LYS A 180 3.26 -5.99 10.00
C LYS A 180 1.76 -6.00 9.77
N VAL A 181 1.27 -5.02 9.00
CA VAL A 181 -0.14 -4.87 8.66
C VAL A 181 -0.34 -4.81 7.15
N ALA A 182 -1.50 -5.31 6.71
CA ALA A 182 -2.01 -5.08 5.36
C ALA A 182 -3.04 -3.93 5.44
N ARG A 183 -2.73 -2.82 4.79
CA ARG A 183 -3.57 -1.61 4.74
C ARG A 183 -4.47 -1.64 3.52
N LEU A 184 -5.74 -1.23 3.70
CA LEU A 184 -6.71 -1.02 2.63
C LEU A 184 -7.29 0.39 2.74
N GLY A 185 -7.12 1.21 1.71
CA GLY A 185 -7.65 2.58 1.70
C GLY A 185 -9.18 2.63 1.61
N LYS A 186 -9.81 3.72 2.08
CA LYS A 186 -11.26 3.94 2.18
C LYS A 186 -12.03 3.57 0.89
N LYS A 187 -11.56 3.98 -0.28
CA LYS A 187 -12.22 3.68 -1.56
C LYS A 187 -12.24 2.18 -1.87
N ALA A 188 -11.13 1.49 -1.63
CA ALA A 188 -11.02 0.05 -1.84
C ALA A 188 -11.83 -0.71 -0.79
N PHE A 189 -11.80 -0.26 0.48
CA PHE A 189 -12.61 -0.80 1.57
C PHE A 189 -14.09 -0.82 1.20
N SER A 190 -14.69 0.33 0.87
CA SER A 190 -16.12 0.43 0.55
C SER A 190 -16.52 -0.43 -0.66
N ARG A 191 -15.63 -0.52 -1.67
CA ARG A 191 -15.91 -1.29 -2.87
C ARG A 191 -15.78 -2.80 -2.68
N LEU A 192 -14.78 -3.25 -1.93
CA LEU A 192 -14.38 -4.65 -1.85
C LEU A 192 -14.91 -5.38 -0.61
N LEU A 193 -15.13 -4.67 0.50
CA LEU A 193 -15.56 -5.25 1.77
C LEU A 193 -17.05 -5.03 2.07
N GLY A 194 -17.81 -4.45 1.15
CA GLY A 194 -19.27 -4.32 1.28
C GLY A 194 -19.98 -5.63 1.68
N PRO A 195 -19.65 -6.80 1.09
CA PRO A 195 -20.29 -8.07 1.45
C PRO A 195 -20.11 -8.48 2.92
N VAL A 196 -19.01 -8.06 3.57
CA VAL A 196 -18.71 -8.40 4.98
C VAL A 196 -18.97 -7.24 5.96
N GLU A 197 -19.47 -6.11 5.48
CA GLU A 197 -19.78 -4.94 6.32
C GLU A 197 -20.72 -5.28 7.48
N GLY A 198 -21.75 -6.10 7.22
CA GLY A 198 -22.69 -6.55 8.24
C GLY A 198 -22.05 -7.36 9.36
N ILE A 199 -20.97 -8.08 9.07
CA ILE A 199 -20.19 -8.83 10.09
C ILE A 199 -19.35 -7.86 10.90
N MET A 200 -18.67 -6.91 10.25
CA MET A 200 -17.88 -5.88 10.92
C MET A 200 -18.71 -5.04 11.88
N ARG A 201 -19.93 -4.63 11.48
CA ARG A 201 -20.84 -3.86 12.33
C ARG A 201 -21.28 -4.60 13.59
N ARG A 202 -21.26 -5.93 13.60
CA ARG A 202 -21.61 -6.75 14.77
C ARG A 202 -20.43 -6.98 15.72
N THR A 203 -19.21 -6.60 15.34
CA THR A 203 -18.04 -6.71 16.21
C THR A 203 -18.21 -5.71 17.35
N GLN A 204 -18.29 -6.22 18.58
CA GLN A 204 -18.45 -5.39 19.77
C GLN A 204 -17.09 -4.96 20.32
N TYR A 205 -16.98 -3.69 20.65
CA TYR A 205 -15.82 -3.10 21.30
C TYR A 205 -16.21 -2.57 22.67
N VAL A 206 -15.46 -2.96 23.71
CA VAL A 206 -15.70 -2.49 25.07
C VAL A 206 -15.56 -0.97 25.13
N GLY A 207 -16.62 -0.26 25.57
CA GLY A 207 -16.61 1.18 25.76
C GLY A 207 -16.70 2.03 24.48
N VAL A 208 -16.90 1.42 23.30
CA VAL A 208 -17.17 2.15 22.07
C VAL A 208 -18.69 2.17 21.83
N PRO A 209 -19.36 3.36 21.70
CA PRO A 209 -20.78 3.43 21.40
C PRO A 209 -21.05 2.78 20.02
N THR A 210 -21.90 1.77 19.97
CA THR A 210 -22.46 1.28 18.72
C THR A 210 -23.48 2.30 18.22
N SER A 211 -23.45 2.62 16.91
CA SER A 211 -24.35 3.57 16.26
C SER A 211 -25.82 3.12 16.32
N GLY A 212 -26.44 3.25 17.47
CA GLY A 212 -27.84 2.88 17.75
C GLY A 212 -28.37 3.43 19.06
N GLU A 213 -27.50 3.76 20.01
CA GLU A 213 -27.88 4.45 21.24
C GLU A 213 -27.73 5.96 21.07
N ARG A 214 -28.71 6.56 20.40
CA ARG A 214 -28.97 8.00 20.65
C ARG A 214 -29.39 8.09 22.11
N ALA A 215 -28.63 8.89 22.87
CA ALA A 215 -28.99 9.28 24.21
C ALA A 215 -30.47 9.67 24.24
N GLY A 216 -31.31 8.84 24.84
CA GLY A 216 -32.65 9.20 25.18
C GLY A 216 -32.58 10.31 26.23
N SER A 217 -33.17 11.43 25.89
CA SER A 217 -33.42 12.58 26.74
C SER A 217 -34.07 12.15 28.06
N VAL A 218 -33.54 12.65 29.15
CA VAL A 218 -34.30 13.11 30.29
C VAL A 218 -33.89 14.52 30.59
#